data_e208494d1e47062bd20be699e190a856
#
_entry.id   e208494d1e47062bd20be699e190a856
#
_cell.length_a   1.000
_cell.length_b   1.000
_cell.length_c   1.000
_cell.angle_alpha   90.00
_cell.angle_beta   90.00
_cell.angle_gamma   90.00
#
_symmetry.space_group_name_H-M   'P 1'
#
loop_
_entity.id
_entity.type
_entity.pdbx_description
1 polymer ?
#
loop_
_entity_poly.entity_id
_entity_poly.type
_entity_poly.pdbx_seq_one_letter_code
_entity_poly.pdbx_strand_id
1 'polypeptide(L)'
;MLSTDSTDILFSKARSHKAWLDKDINDNQIQQIYNLLKFAPTSGNCCPGRFTFVRSEESKQKMLPSLDQGNIDKVMSAPCVVIISYDTKFYE
;
A
#
# COMPACT_ATOMS: atom_id res chain seq x y z
N MET A 1 -2.03 16.33 -19.09
CA MET A 1 -3.30 16.05 -18.39
C MET A 1 -3.56 14.55 -18.41
N LEU A 2 -4.17 14.03 -17.35
CA LEU A 2 -4.50 12.61 -17.27
C LEU A 2 -5.61 12.26 -18.27
N SER A 3 -5.57 11.01 -18.78
CA SER A 3 -6.66 10.50 -19.61
C SER A 3 -7.94 10.35 -18.81
N THR A 4 -9.08 10.24 -19.50
CA THR A 4 -10.37 9.99 -18.83
C THR A 4 -10.33 8.70 -18.01
N ASP A 5 -9.71 7.64 -18.55
CA ASP A 5 -9.58 6.36 -17.83
C ASP A 5 -8.77 6.52 -16.55
N SER A 6 -7.65 7.26 -16.62
CA SER A 6 -6.82 7.52 -15.43
C SER A 6 -7.57 8.33 -14.39
N THR A 7 -8.32 9.36 -14.82
CA THR A 7 -9.14 10.18 -13.93
C THR A 7 -10.21 9.35 -13.24
N ASP A 8 -10.88 8.45 -13.98
CA ASP A 8 -11.89 7.56 -13.41
C ASP A 8 -11.31 6.63 -12.36
N ILE A 9 -10.15 6.03 -12.63
CA ILE A 9 -9.49 5.10 -11.72
C ILE A 9 -9.05 5.82 -10.44
N LEU A 10 -8.45 7.00 -10.57
CA LEU A 10 -7.87 7.72 -9.45
C LEU A 10 -8.92 8.50 -8.64
N PHE A 11 -9.98 8.99 -9.28
CA PHE A 11 -10.91 9.91 -8.63
C PHE A 11 -12.38 9.58 -8.87
N SER A 12 -12.87 9.70 -10.11
CA SER A 12 -14.30 9.74 -10.40
C SER A 12 -15.04 8.45 -10.05
N LYS A 13 -14.42 7.29 -10.30
CA LYS A 13 -14.99 5.96 -10.05
C LYS A 13 -14.21 5.18 -9.01
N ALA A 14 -13.29 5.86 -8.30
CA ALA A 14 -12.49 5.18 -7.27
C ALA A 14 -13.37 4.78 -6.09
N ARG A 15 -13.12 3.60 -5.56
CA ARG A 15 -13.78 3.10 -4.35
C ARG A 15 -12.92 2.03 -3.69
N SER A 16 -13.12 1.84 -2.39
CA SER A 16 -12.52 0.72 -1.67
C SER A 16 -13.40 -0.51 -1.82
N HIS A 17 -12.90 -1.51 -2.52
CA HIS A 17 -13.64 -2.76 -2.71
C HIS A 17 -13.49 -3.65 -1.49
N LYS A 18 -14.49 -4.51 -1.26
CA LYS A 18 -14.51 -5.44 -0.13
C LYS A 18 -13.90 -6.80 -0.45
N ALA A 19 -13.64 -7.07 -1.74
CA ALA A 19 -13.09 -8.33 -2.19
C ALA A 19 -11.93 -8.08 -3.16
N TRP A 20 -11.07 -9.09 -3.32
CA TRP A 20 -9.88 -9.01 -4.16
C TRP A 20 -9.90 -10.12 -5.20
N LEU A 21 -9.25 -9.89 -6.33
CA LEU A 21 -8.99 -10.95 -7.28
C LEU A 21 -8.01 -11.96 -6.66
N ASP A 22 -8.20 -13.24 -6.98
CA ASP A 22 -7.26 -14.29 -6.57
C ASP A 22 -6.04 -14.26 -7.50
N LYS A 23 -5.18 -13.26 -7.30
CA LYS A 23 -4.07 -12.96 -8.18
C LYS A 23 -2.93 -12.38 -7.36
N ASP A 24 -1.81 -13.11 -7.30
CA ASP A 24 -0.65 -12.70 -6.52
C ASP A 24 0.05 -11.48 -7.13
N ILE A 25 0.72 -10.76 -6.27
CA ILE A 25 1.59 -9.65 -6.65
C ILE A 25 3.03 -10.15 -6.53
N ASN A 26 3.79 -10.12 -7.62
CA ASN A 26 5.16 -10.61 -7.64
C ASN A 26 6.16 -9.51 -7.24
N ASP A 27 7.43 -9.92 -7.05
CA ASP A 27 8.49 -9.02 -6.63
C ASP A 27 8.73 -7.86 -7.62
N ASN A 28 8.61 -8.13 -8.92
CA ASN A 28 8.77 -7.09 -9.93
C ASN A 28 7.71 -6.01 -9.80
N GLN A 29 6.46 -6.40 -9.55
CA GLN A 29 5.36 -5.44 -9.36
C GLN A 29 5.60 -4.57 -8.12
N ILE A 30 6.05 -5.18 -7.03
CA ILE A 30 6.39 -4.45 -5.80
C ILE A 30 7.52 -3.46 -6.06
N GLN A 31 8.56 -3.89 -6.78
CA GLN A 31 9.68 -3.02 -7.12
C GLN A 31 9.25 -1.85 -7.99
N GLN A 32 8.36 -2.08 -8.96
CA GLN A 32 7.81 -1.01 -9.80
C GLN A 32 7.00 0.00 -8.98
N ILE A 33 6.18 -0.48 -8.06
CA ILE A 33 5.41 0.41 -7.17
C ILE A 33 6.35 1.25 -6.32
N TYR A 34 7.35 0.64 -5.72
CA TYR A 34 8.33 1.36 -4.89
C TYR A 34 9.09 2.39 -5.70
N ASN A 35 9.50 2.05 -6.93
CA ASN A 35 10.22 2.98 -7.80
C ASN A 35 9.40 4.23 -8.14
N LEU A 36 8.07 4.08 -8.22
CA LEU A 36 7.18 5.23 -8.43
C LEU A 36 7.00 6.03 -7.14
N LEU A 37 6.82 5.36 -6.01
CA LEU A 37 6.57 6.00 -4.72
C LEU A 37 7.74 6.87 -4.25
N LYS A 38 8.97 6.44 -4.51
CA LYS A 38 10.16 7.16 -4.05
C LYS A 38 10.33 8.55 -4.69
N PHE A 39 9.62 8.82 -5.80
CA PHE A 39 9.64 10.13 -6.44
C PHE A 39 8.63 11.11 -5.84
N ALA A 40 7.77 10.65 -4.91
CA ALA A 40 6.82 11.54 -4.26
C ALA A 40 7.55 12.62 -3.45
N PRO A 41 7.11 13.89 -3.51
CA PRO A 41 7.77 14.96 -2.75
C PRO A 41 7.68 14.72 -1.25
N THR A 42 8.77 15.05 -0.55
CA THR A 42 8.82 14.98 0.91
C THR A 42 9.29 16.32 1.48
N SER A 43 8.92 16.59 2.73
CA SER A 43 9.30 17.83 3.39
C SER A 43 10.83 17.91 3.52
N GLY A 44 11.42 18.99 3.00
CA GLY A 44 12.87 19.18 3.04
C GLY A 44 13.66 18.09 2.34
N ASN A 45 13.02 17.31 1.49
CA ASN A 45 13.63 16.18 0.79
C ASN A 45 14.30 15.18 1.75
N CYS A 46 13.70 14.99 2.93
CA CYS A 46 14.25 14.12 3.98
C CYS A 46 13.89 12.64 3.80
N CYS A 47 12.98 12.33 2.89
CA CYS A 47 12.55 10.95 2.58
C CYS A 47 12.17 10.14 3.82
N PRO A 48 11.25 10.64 4.71
CA PRO A 48 10.93 9.94 5.95
C PRO A 48 10.01 8.74 5.77
N GLY A 49 9.40 8.58 4.59
CA GLY A 49 8.46 7.51 4.34
C GLY A 49 9.10 6.13 4.35
N ARG A 50 8.40 5.17 4.91
CA ARG A 50 8.79 3.76 4.93
C ARG A 50 7.62 2.92 4.48
N PHE A 51 7.90 1.93 3.65
CA PHE A 51 6.88 1.06 3.06
C PHE A 51 7.23 -0.40 3.37
N THR A 52 6.35 -1.08 4.08
CA THR A 52 6.53 -2.50 4.40
C THR A 52 5.49 -3.30 3.63
N PHE A 53 5.94 -4.19 2.76
CA PHE A 53 5.07 -5.04 1.94
C PHE A 53 4.88 -6.38 2.63
N VAL A 54 3.62 -6.72 2.94
CA VAL A 54 3.26 -7.93 3.67
C VAL A 54 2.47 -8.84 2.74
N ARG A 55 2.99 -10.03 2.45
CA ARG A 55 2.36 -10.98 1.53
C ARG A 55 2.03 -12.33 2.16
N SER A 56 2.86 -12.82 3.09
CA SER A 56 2.64 -14.13 3.70
C SER A 56 1.48 -14.09 4.68
N GLU A 57 0.78 -15.21 4.82
CA GLU A 57 -0.30 -15.34 5.78
C GLU A 57 0.21 -15.16 7.21
N GLU A 58 1.38 -15.73 7.52
CA GLU A 58 2.01 -15.59 8.82
C GLU A 58 2.27 -14.13 9.18
N SER A 59 2.83 -13.36 8.24
CA SER A 59 3.08 -11.93 8.48
C SER A 59 1.80 -11.14 8.64
N LYS A 60 0.76 -11.47 7.87
CA LYS A 60 -0.56 -10.83 8.00
C LYS A 60 -1.18 -11.10 9.36
N GLN A 61 -1.03 -12.33 9.87
CA GLN A 61 -1.57 -12.68 11.19
C GLN A 61 -0.96 -11.85 12.31
N LYS A 62 0.30 -11.45 12.17
CA LYS A 62 0.96 -10.57 13.14
C LYS A 62 0.33 -9.18 13.20
N MET A 63 -0.37 -8.78 12.15
CA MET A 63 -1.05 -7.48 12.10
C MET A 63 -2.42 -7.49 12.77
N LEU A 64 -3.02 -8.66 12.98
CA LEU A 64 -4.41 -8.77 13.44
C LEU A 64 -4.72 -7.96 14.70
N PRO A 65 -3.85 -7.95 15.75
CA PRO A 65 -4.14 -7.19 16.95
C PRO A 65 -4.27 -5.68 16.74
N SER A 66 -3.69 -5.15 15.65
CA SER A 66 -3.73 -3.71 15.35
C SER A 66 -4.83 -3.33 14.36
N LEU A 67 -5.61 -4.29 13.87
CA LEU A 67 -6.65 -4.05 12.88
C LEU A 67 -8.03 -3.94 13.51
N ASP A 68 -8.86 -3.06 12.95
CA ASP A 68 -10.27 -3.02 13.27
C ASP A 68 -10.95 -4.29 12.77
N GLN A 69 -11.98 -4.75 13.49
CA GLN A 69 -12.71 -5.98 13.16
C GLN A 69 -13.18 -6.00 11.70
N GLY A 70 -13.65 -4.87 11.19
CA GLY A 70 -14.15 -4.78 9.81
C GLY A 70 -13.08 -4.86 8.74
N ASN A 71 -11.80 -4.78 9.10
CA ASN A 71 -10.69 -4.82 8.13
C ASN A 71 -9.96 -6.16 8.10
N ILE A 72 -10.25 -7.07 9.04
CA ILE A 72 -9.51 -8.33 9.14
C ILE A 72 -9.64 -9.15 7.85
N ASP A 73 -10.87 -9.36 7.37
CA ASP A 73 -11.10 -10.17 6.16
C ASP A 73 -10.43 -9.55 4.94
N LYS A 74 -10.47 -8.23 4.83
CA LYS A 74 -9.83 -7.52 3.71
C LYS A 74 -8.32 -7.74 3.70
N VAL A 75 -7.69 -7.63 4.86
CA VAL A 75 -6.24 -7.79 4.99
C VAL A 75 -5.84 -9.24 4.74
N MET A 76 -6.54 -10.20 5.33
CA MET A 76 -6.18 -11.60 5.20
C MET A 76 -6.38 -12.14 3.79
N SER A 77 -7.36 -11.62 3.05
CA SER A 77 -7.66 -12.07 1.69
C SER A 77 -6.89 -11.31 0.61
N ALA A 78 -6.30 -10.17 0.92
CA ALA A 78 -5.54 -9.41 -0.06
C ALA A 78 -4.24 -10.14 -0.44
N PRO A 79 -3.81 -10.09 -1.72
CA PRO A 79 -2.54 -10.70 -2.12
C PRO A 79 -1.33 -10.01 -1.53
N CYS A 80 -1.46 -8.73 -1.20
CA CYS A 80 -0.38 -7.95 -0.60
C CYS A 80 -0.97 -6.79 0.21
N VAL A 81 -0.33 -6.49 1.33
CA VAL A 81 -0.69 -5.35 2.18
C VAL A 81 0.54 -4.46 2.32
N VAL A 82 0.35 -3.16 2.21
CA VAL A 82 1.44 -2.19 2.39
C VAL A 82 1.21 -1.43 3.68
N ILE A 83 2.19 -1.50 4.58
CA ILE A 83 2.18 -0.67 5.79
C ILE A 83 2.97 0.59 5.48
N ILE A 84 2.31 1.73 5.60
CA ILE A 84 2.93 3.03 5.36
C ILE A 84 3.25 3.65 6.71
N SER A 85 4.53 3.97 6.91
CA SER A 85 4.99 4.58 8.15
C SER A 85 5.98 5.70 7.85
N TYR A 86 6.38 6.44 8.85
CA TYR A 86 7.40 7.46 8.68
C TYR A 86 8.38 7.42 9.84
N ASP A 87 9.61 7.81 9.53
CA ASP A 87 10.68 7.88 10.52
C ASP A 87 10.54 9.20 11.28
N THR A 88 10.28 9.14 12.58
CA THR A 88 10.12 10.33 13.41
C THR A 88 11.45 11.06 13.65
N LYS A 89 12.57 10.42 13.31
CA LYS A 89 13.92 10.99 13.47
C LYS A 89 14.58 11.27 12.12
N PHE A 90 13.78 11.54 11.09
CA PHE A 90 14.27 11.72 9.73
C PHE A 90 15.23 12.93 9.60
N TYR A 91 15.19 13.86 10.54
CA TYR A 91 16.02 15.04 10.55
C TYR A 91 17.40 14.82 11.22
N GLU A 92 17.63 13.65 11.77
CA GLU A 92 18.92 13.25 12.32
C GLU A 92 19.80 12.58 11.23
#